data_c6dab622a709fdada3ba4c8237902ef7
#
_entry.id   c6dab622a709fdada3ba4c8237902ef7
#
_cell.length_a   1.000
_cell.length_b   1.000
_cell.length_c   1.000
_cell.angle_alpha   90.00
_cell.angle_beta   90.00
_cell.angle_gamma   90.00
#
_symmetry.space_group_name_H-M   'P 1'
#
loop_
_entity.id
_entity.type
_entity.pdbx_description
1 polymer ?
#
loop_
_entity_poly.entity_id
_entity_poly.type
_entity_poly.pdbx_seq_one_letter_code
_entity_poly.pdbx_strand_id
1 'polypeptide(L)'
;LSEPRFIDHGEVTANVFAPDSRILEINSKSGLYPLYMAYSIYRARVKNSLFSVSSIEDEQRIWDKVVAENIFVICKTPMAKSITKRTLIGFRKAKINTRYFEDLINQIKNKPEHFIKQVDKFITDRTGIKNMKINAIVGNPPYQIMDGGAGVSAKPVYNLFIEIAKQIAPNYISMIMPSRWFAGGKGLDSFRESMLSDKRISHIFDYVNAKDCFPTASIGGGVNYILWDVNYKGNCSITTIQGTQRDMEQRPLDQFSVFIRYNSAIHIVHKCQSDNSFASIVNSRNPFGLSSNIRGEKTGEIRLITSAGISWLPKSAIDSTNHLLSKYKILMSKVTAEHAGEPDKKGQFKIISRTEIIGPNDVCTDSYLIVGASESKLVVENEYKYI
;
A
#
# COMPACT_ATOMS: atom_id res chain seq x y z
N LEU A 1 -3.37 17.96 25.65
CA LEU A 1 -2.96 17.95 24.23
C LEU A 1 -2.63 19.38 23.85
N SER A 2 -1.37 19.75 24.06
CA SER A 2 -0.89 21.13 23.92
C SER A 2 -0.66 21.57 22.48
N GLU A 3 -0.78 20.68 21.51
CA GLU A 3 -0.52 20.97 20.12
C GLU A 3 -1.65 20.52 19.20
N PRO A 4 -1.98 21.28 18.18
CA PRO A 4 -3.10 21.01 17.31
C PRO A 4 -2.78 19.87 16.35
N ARG A 5 -2.76 18.64 16.86
CA ARG A 5 -2.81 17.44 15.99
C ARG A 5 -4.11 17.35 15.17
N PHE A 6 -5.01 18.29 15.40
CA PHE A 6 -6.35 18.39 14.85
C PHE A 6 -6.56 19.68 14.06
N ILE A 7 -5.50 20.23 13.47
CA ILE A 7 -5.64 21.38 12.59
C ILE A 7 -6.41 20.93 11.36
N ASP A 8 -7.55 21.55 11.14
CA ASP A 8 -8.22 21.53 9.87
C ASP A 8 -7.39 22.37 8.88
N HIS A 9 -6.76 21.69 7.94
CA HIS A 9 -6.15 22.33 6.79
C HIS A 9 -7.20 22.52 5.67
N GLY A 10 -8.41 22.93 6.00
CA GLY A 10 -9.66 22.96 5.24
C GLY A 10 -9.63 23.28 3.76
N GLU A 11 -8.51 23.74 3.25
CA GLU A 11 -8.27 24.00 1.82
C GLU A 11 -8.06 22.73 1.00
N VAL A 12 -7.64 21.62 1.63
CA VAL A 12 -7.34 20.35 0.92
C VAL A 12 -8.59 19.53 0.69
N THR A 13 -9.56 19.61 1.61
CA THR A 13 -10.80 18.85 1.57
C THR A 13 -11.98 19.76 1.92
N ALA A 14 -12.48 20.49 0.92
CA ALA A 14 -13.56 21.44 1.14
C ALA A 14 -14.78 20.79 1.83
N ASN A 15 -15.22 21.41 2.93
CA ASN A 15 -16.42 21.02 3.67
C ASN A 15 -16.42 19.59 4.28
N VAL A 16 -15.29 18.90 4.34
CA VAL A 16 -15.24 17.54 4.92
C VAL A 16 -15.62 17.55 6.41
N PHE A 17 -15.33 18.64 7.11
CA PHE A 17 -15.70 18.85 8.53
C PHE A 17 -16.90 19.77 8.74
N ALA A 18 -17.68 20.02 7.68
CA ALA A 18 -18.92 20.77 7.81
C ALA A 18 -19.85 20.12 8.85
N PRO A 19 -20.71 20.90 9.54
CA PRO A 19 -21.60 20.38 10.57
C PRO A 19 -22.55 19.26 10.10
N ASP A 20 -22.86 19.17 8.83
CA ASP A 20 -23.71 18.15 8.21
C ASP A 20 -22.92 17.04 7.52
N SER A 21 -21.60 17.08 7.57
CA SER A 21 -20.71 16.09 6.94
C SER A 21 -20.87 14.70 7.58
N ARG A 22 -20.76 13.65 6.78
CA ARG A 22 -20.90 12.25 7.23
C ARG A 22 -19.67 11.46 6.86
N ILE A 23 -19.08 10.85 7.88
CA ILE A 23 -17.82 10.13 7.78
C ILE A 23 -18.06 8.66 8.08
N LEU A 24 -17.54 7.79 7.21
CA LEU A 24 -17.56 6.34 7.38
C LEU A 24 -16.13 5.82 7.60
N GLU A 25 -15.92 5.05 8.65
CA GLU A 25 -14.73 4.21 8.79
C GLU A 25 -15.10 2.75 8.53
N ILE A 26 -14.31 2.07 7.69
CA ILE A 26 -14.45 0.64 7.42
C ILE A 26 -13.26 -0.11 8.05
N ASN A 27 -13.56 -1.10 8.88
CA ASN A 27 -12.59 -1.94 9.61
C ASN A 27 -11.96 -1.27 10.84
N SER A 28 -12.74 -0.46 11.58
CA SER A 28 -12.27 0.13 12.83
C SER A 28 -11.83 -0.92 13.85
N LYS A 29 -10.73 -0.64 14.54
CA LYS A 29 -10.20 -1.46 15.64
C LYS A 29 -10.45 -0.80 17.00
N SER A 30 -10.13 0.48 17.11
CA SER A 30 -10.18 1.24 18.36
C SER A 30 -11.01 2.53 18.30
N GLY A 31 -11.49 2.91 17.11
CA GLY A 31 -12.28 4.13 16.92
C GLY A 31 -11.46 5.43 16.93
N LEU A 32 -10.14 5.38 16.74
CA LEU A 32 -9.29 6.60 16.78
C LEU A 32 -9.54 7.51 15.56
N TYR A 33 -9.65 6.96 14.35
CA TYR A 33 -9.97 7.77 13.18
C TYR A 33 -11.34 8.46 13.32
N PRO A 34 -12.43 7.74 13.68
CA PRO A 34 -13.71 8.37 13.98
C PRO A 34 -13.64 9.43 15.07
N LEU A 35 -12.81 9.22 16.10
CA LEU A 35 -12.62 10.21 17.18
C LEU A 35 -12.05 11.51 16.63
N TYR A 36 -11.01 11.42 15.77
CA TYR A 36 -10.40 12.61 15.16
C TYR A 36 -11.39 13.34 14.24
N MET A 37 -12.16 12.60 13.44
CA MET A 37 -13.17 13.18 12.58
C MET A 37 -14.30 13.84 13.38
N ALA A 38 -14.79 13.16 14.43
CA ALA A 38 -15.79 13.70 15.34
C ALA A 38 -15.32 14.99 16.00
N TYR A 39 -14.06 15.03 16.46
CA TYR A 39 -13.51 16.22 17.09
C TYR A 39 -13.40 17.40 16.11
N SER A 40 -13.00 17.16 14.87
CA SER A 40 -12.91 18.20 13.85
C SER A 40 -14.29 18.79 13.52
N ILE A 41 -15.32 17.94 13.37
CA ILE A 41 -16.71 18.38 13.14
C ILE A 41 -17.28 19.09 14.38
N TYR A 42 -16.98 18.58 15.58
CA TYR A 42 -17.35 19.23 16.84
C TYR A 42 -16.81 20.66 16.91
N ARG A 43 -15.52 20.86 16.61
CA ARG A 43 -14.91 22.19 16.57
C ARG A 43 -15.61 23.11 15.55
N ALA A 44 -15.92 22.59 14.37
CA ALA A 44 -16.65 23.35 13.36
C ALA A 44 -18.04 23.76 13.85
N ARG A 45 -18.77 22.85 14.53
CA ARG A 45 -20.09 23.15 15.11
C ARG A 45 -19.99 24.18 16.22
N VAL A 46 -18.99 24.07 17.11
CA VAL A 46 -18.77 25.07 18.21
C VAL A 46 -18.46 26.45 17.62
N LYS A 47 -17.56 26.53 16.63
CA LYS A 47 -17.21 27.78 15.96
C LYS A 47 -18.39 28.44 15.26
N ASN A 48 -19.31 27.64 14.69
CA ASN A 48 -20.48 28.13 13.97
C ASN A 48 -21.74 28.24 14.86
N SER A 49 -21.62 27.99 16.16
CA SER A 49 -22.73 28.12 17.10
C SER A 49 -23.09 29.59 17.29
N LEU A 50 -24.38 29.89 17.13
CA LEU A 50 -24.94 31.23 17.42
C LEU A 50 -25.05 31.52 18.92
N PHE A 51 -24.88 30.49 19.76
CA PHE A 51 -24.94 30.60 21.22
C PHE A 51 -23.53 30.38 21.81
N SER A 52 -23.23 31.12 22.87
CA SER A 52 -22.01 30.85 23.64
C SER A 52 -22.10 29.45 24.25
N VAL A 53 -21.19 28.57 23.87
CA VAL A 53 -21.04 27.26 24.51
C VAL A 53 -20.33 27.53 25.85
N SER A 54 -21.10 27.60 26.95
CA SER A 54 -20.63 28.07 28.23
C SER A 54 -20.60 27.02 29.33
N SER A 55 -21.15 25.83 29.04
CA SER A 55 -21.18 24.73 30.01
C SER A 55 -20.63 23.43 29.44
N ILE A 56 -20.16 22.54 30.33
CA ILE A 56 -19.73 21.17 29.95
C ILE A 56 -20.90 20.38 29.38
N GLU A 57 -22.10 20.63 29.86
CA GLU A 57 -23.34 20.00 29.36
C GLU A 57 -23.63 20.38 27.92
N ASP A 58 -23.37 21.64 27.52
CA ASP A 58 -23.55 22.10 26.14
C ASP A 58 -22.52 21.47 25.22
N GLU A 59 -21.25 21.46 25.65
CA GLU A 59 -20.17 20.80 24.92
C GLU A 59 -20.47 19.31 24.71
N GLN A 60 -20.93 18.64 25.76
CA GLN A 60 -21.29 17.23 25.68
C GLN A 60 -22.48 16.98 24.76
N ARG A 61 -23.50 17.84 24.76
CA ARG A 61 -24.66 17.77 23.88
C ARG A 61 -24.25 17.91 22.42
N ILE A 62 -23.37 18.86 22.10
CA ILE A 62 -22.82 19.04 20.76
C ILE A 62 -22.01 17.81 20.34
N TRP A 63 -21.16 17.31 21.23
CA TRP A 63 -20.38 16.09 20.96
C TRP A 63 -21.25 14.88 20.66
N ASP A 64 -22.23 14.61 21.50
CA ASP A 64 -23.12 13.46 21.36
C ASP A 64 -23.95 13.56 20.08
N LYS A 65 -24.32 14.79 19.67
CA LYS A 65 -24.98 15.05 18.39
C LYS A 65 -24.06 14.77 17.21
N VAL A 66 -22.79 15.20 17.25
CA VAL A 66 -21.79 14.90 16.22
C VAL A 66 -21.61 13.39 16.06
N VAL A 67 -21.42 12.67 17.15
CA VAL A 67 -21.21 11.20 17.10
C VAL A 67 -22.45 10.50 16.54
N ALA A 68 -23.65 10.97 16.88
CA ALA A 68 -24.91 10.37 16.43
C ALA A 68 -25.30 10.68 14.98
N GLU A 69 -24.92 11.84 14.46
CA GLU A 69 -25.37 12.32 13.14
C GLU A 69 -24.28 12.20 12.06
N ASN A 70 -23.01 12.36 12.43
CA ASN A 70 -21.92 12.51 11.47
C ASN A 70 -21.04 11.27 11.35
N ILE A 71 -20.96 10.42 12.39
CA ILE A 71 -19.96 9.34 12.46
C ILE A 71 -20.62 7.98 12.30
N PHE A 72 -20.14 7.21 11.31
CA PHE A 72 -20.56 5.84 11.02
C PHE A 72 -19.34 4.93 11.04
N VAL A 73 -19.42 3.81 11.76
CA VAL A 73 -18.25 2.94 11.95
C VAL A 73 -18.61 1.47 11.73
N ILE A 74 -17.93 0.86 10.79
CA ILE A 74 -17.93 -0.59 10.61
C ILE A 74 -16.71 -1.14 11.34
N CYS A 75 -16.94 -1.91 12.40
CA CYS A 75 -15.90 -2.41 13.29
C CYS A 75 -15.40 -3.78 12.83
N LYS A 76 -14.12 -4.04 13.04
CA LYS A 76 -13.47 -5.31 12.65
C LYS A 76 -14.03 -6.52 13.40
N THR A 77 -14.36 -6.37 14.69
CA THR A 77 -14.81 -7.44 15.58
C THR A 77 -15.88 -6.91 16.54
N PRO A 78 -16.66 -7.78 17.21
CA PRO A 78 -17.56 -7.36 18.28
C PRO A 78 -16.83 -6.60 19.40
N MET A 79 -15.60 -7.03 19.76
CA MET A 79 -14.76 -6.32 20.74
C MET A 79 -14.38 -4.93 20.25
N ALA A 80 -13.93 -4.78 18.99
CA ALA A 80 -13.62 -3.50 18.39
C ALA A 80 -14.84 -2.55 18.42
N LYS A 81 -16.06 -3.07 18.21
CA LYS A 81 -17.29 -2.28 18.34
C LYS A 81 -17.47 -1.74 19.76
N SER A 82 -17.21 -2.57 20.77
CA SER A 82 -17.28 -2.16 22.19
C SER A 82 -16.21 -1.11 22.53
N ILE A 83 -14.99 -1.30 22.05
CA ILE A 83 -13.88 -0.35 22.22
C ILE A 83 -14.22 0.98 21.54
N THR A 84 -14.63 0.96 20.26
CA THR A 84 -15.03 2.15 19.51
C THR A 84 -16.12 2.94 20.22
N LYS A 85 -17.12 2.23 20.80
CA LYS A 85 -18.13 2.88 21.62
C LYS A 85 -17.49 3.64 22.79
N ARG A 86 -16.58 3.01 23.51
CA ARG A 86 -15.89 3.65 24.65
C ARG A 86 -15.03 4.83 24.23
N THR A 87 -14.36 4.71 23.09
CA THR A 87 -13.54 5.79 22.53
C THR A 87 -14.38 7.03 22.20
N LEU A 88 -15.59 6.84 21.64
CA LEU A 88 -16.42 7.96 21.20
C LEU A 88 -17.27 8.60 22.31
N ILE A 89 -17.82 7.81 23.21
CA ILE A 89 -18.80 8.28 24.19
C ILE A 89 -18.47 7.91 25.65
N GLY A 90 -17.30 7.29 25.90
CA GLY A 90 -16.95 6.82 27.24
C GLY A 90 -17.96 5.81 27.78
N PHE A 91 -18.38 5.98 29.04
CA PHE A 91 -19.36 5.12 29.71
C PHE A 91 -20.79 5.69 29.66
N ARG A 92 -20.99 6.81 28.95
CA ARG A 92 -22.30 7.44 28.82
C ARG A 92 -23.26 6.63 27.98
N LYS A 93 -24.55 6.90 28.15
CA LYS A 93 -25.61 6.40 27.28
C LYS A 93 -25.89 7.46 26.20
N ALA A 94 -25.27 7.32 25.04
CA ALA A 94 -25.51 8.18 23.90
C ALA A 94 -25.68 7.34 22.63
N LYS A 95 -26.36 7.89 21.61
CA LYS A 95 -26.55 7.25 20.32
C LYS A 95 -25.25 7.24 19.55
N ILE A 96 -24.87 6.08 19.02
CA ILE A 96 -23.71 5.91 18.13
C ILE A 96 -24.09 5.00 16.95
N ASN A 97 -23.43 5.20 15.80
CA ASN A 97 -23.65 4.40 14.62
C ASN A 97 -22.46 3.46 14.42
N THR A 98 -22.46 2.35 15.17
CA THR A 98 -21.44 1.31 15.04
C THR A 98 -22.09 -0.01 14.64
N ARG A 99 -21.43 -0.73 13.72
CA ARG A 99 -21.85 -2.07 13.28
C ARG A 99 -20.66 -2.99 13.17
N TYR A 100 -20.88 -4.26 13.31
CA TYR A 100 -19.96 -5.34 12.99
C TYR A 100 -20.57 -6.20 11.91
N PHE A 101 -19.78 -6.56 10.91
CA PHE A 101 -20.12 -7.54 9.90
C PHE A 101 -19.20 -8.75 10.08
N GLU A 102 -19.80 -9.91 10.20
CA GLU A 102 -19.05 -11.15 10.25
C GLU A 102 -18.34 -11.39 8.93
N ASP A 103 -17.08 -11.89 9.01
CA ASP A 103 -16.25 -12.18 7.84
C ASP A 103 -16.16 -11.03 6.80
N LEU A 104 -15.94 -9.82 7.30
CA LEU A 104 -15.95 -8.57 6.51
C LEU A 104 -15.10 -8.67 5.23
N ILE A 105 -13.90 -9.24 5.32
CA ILE A 105 -12.98 -9.33 4.18
C ILE A 105 -13.56 -10.21 3.09
N ASN A 106 -14.13 -11.35 3.45
CA ASN A 106 -14.73 -12.27 2.49
C ASN A 106 -16.01 -11.68 1.85
N GLN A 107 -16.79 -10.93 2.61
CA GLN A 107 -17.94 -10.20 2.06
C GLN A 107 -17.50 -9.17 1.02
N ILE A 108 -16.48 -8.35 1.33
CA ILE A 108 -15.95 -7.34 0.39
C ILE A 108 -15.37 -8.02 -0.85
N LYS A 109 -14.61 -9.13 -0.69
CA LYS A 109 -13.96 -9.83 -1.79
C LYS A 109 -14.93 -10.53 -2.72
N ASN A 110 -15.90 -11.29 -2.16
CA ASN A 110 -16.70 -12.22 -2.94
C ASN A 110 -18.13 -11.71 -3.22
N LYS A 111 -18.61 -10.71 -2.47
CA LYS A 111 -19.97 -10.16 -2.58
C LYS A 111 -19.98 -8.63 -2.41
N PRO A 112 -19.17 -7.88 -3.20
CA PRO A 112 -19.00 -6.42 -3.00
C PRO A 112 -20.32 -5.65 -3.08
N GLU A 113 -21.16 -5.94 -4.07
CA GLU A 113 -22.46 -5.28 -4.23
C GLU A 113 -23.40 -5.53 -3.03
N HIS A 114 -23.38 -6.76 -2.51
CA HIS A 114 -24.18 -7.09 -1.33
C HIS A 114 -23.68 -6.32 -0.09
N PHE A 115 -22.35 -6.21 0.06
CA PHE A 115 -21.75 -5.43 1.13
C PHE A 115 -22.15 -3.95 1.03
N ILE A 116 -22.10 -3.34 -0.16
CA ILE A 116 -22.54 -1.95 -0.38
C ILE A 116 -24.00 -1.76 0.03
N LYS A 117 -24.89 -2.67 -0.39
CA LYS A 117 -26.31 -2.65 0.03
C LYS A 117 -26.48 -2.76 1.55
N GLN A 118 -25.64 -3.57 2.22
CA GLN A 118 -25.66 -3.66 3.68
C GLN A 118 -25.17 -2.38 4.36
N VAL A 119 -24.17 -1.70 3.79
CA VAL A 119 -23.70 -0.39 4.27
C VAL A 119 -24.79 0.65 4.13
N ASP A 120 -25.41 0.74 2.96
CA ASP A 120 -26.51 1.66 2.71
C ASP A 120 -27.71 1.40 3.66
N LYS A 121 -28.08 0.13 3.83
CA LYS A 121 -29.09 -0.25 4.83
C LYS A 121 -28.70 0.15 6.25
N PHE A 122 -27.44 -0.05 6.64
CA PHE A 122 -26.94 0.35 7.96
C PHE A 122 -27.11 1.85 8.19
N ILE A 123 -26.75 2.66 7.19
CA ILE A 123 -26.88 4.11 7.25
C ILE A 123 -28.36 4.52 7.30
N THR A 124 -29.18 3.93 6.44
CA THR A 124 -30.63 4.18 6.40
C THR A 124 -31.32 3.84 7.72
N ASP A 125 -31.01 2.67 8.30
CA ASP A 125 -31.59 2.25 9.61
C ASP A 125 -31.22 3.21 10.75
N ARG A 126 -30.10 3.93 10.64
CA ARG A 126 -29.62 4.87 11.66
C ARG A 126 -30.13 6.28 11.49
N THR A 127 -30.38 6.69 10.27
CA THR A 127 -30.70 8.07 9.91
C THR A 127 -32.14 8.25 9.46
N GLY A 128 -32.79 7.21 9.00
CA GLY A 128 -34.10 7.26 8.33
C GLY A 128 -34.02 7.75 6.88
N ILE A 129 -32.83 8.07 6.36
CA ILE A 129 -32.64 8.64 5.03
C ILE A 129 -32.06 7.57 4.10
N LYS A 130 -32.77 7.24 3.03
CA LYS A 130 -32.31 6.34 1.98
C LYS A 130 -31.27 7.02 1.09
N ASN A 131 -30.30 6.27 0.59
CA ASN A 131 -29.24 6.72 -0.32
C ASN A 131 -28.52 7.97 0.21
N MET A 132 -28.27 8.00 1.51
CA MET A 132 -27.60 9.12 2.13
C MET A 132 -26.15 9.19 1.66
N LYS A 133 -25.75 10.34 1.13
CA LYS A 133 -24.39 10.56 0.68
C LYS A 133 -23.38 10.58 1.85
N ILE A 134 -22.31 9.81 1.72
CA ILE A 134 -21.16 9.85 2.60
C ILE A 134 -20.18 10.91 2.08
N ASN A 135 -19.71 11.80 2.94
CA ASN A 135 -18.76 12.84 2.56
C ASN A 135 -17.32 12.29 2.50
N ALA A 136 -16.92 11.48 3.49
CA ALA A 136 -15.60 10.87 3.44
C ALA A 136 -15.61 9.43 3.97
N ILE A 137 -14.77 8.59 3.36
CA ILE A 137 -14.41 7.27 3.90
C ILE A 137 -12.96 7.32 4.33
N VAL A 138 -12.71 7.00 5.59
CA VAL A 138 -11.38 7.03 6.20
C VAL A 138 -11.05 5.69 6.83
N GLY A 139 -9.76 5.38 6.97
CA GLY A 139 -9.40 4.18 7.72
C GLY A 139 -7.98 3.65 7.48
N ASN A 140 -7.70 2.60 8.25
CA ASN A 140 -6.52 1.77 8.13
C ASN A 140 -6.98 0.33 7.88
N PRO A 141 -7.15 -0.09 6.62
CA PRO A 141 -7.62 -1.43 6.28
C PRO A 141 -6.63 -2.51 6.74
N PRO A 142 -7.05 -3.78 6.83
CA PRO A 142 -6.12 -4.87 7.02
C PRO A 142 -5.17 -4.97 5.82
N TYR A 143 -3.86 -5.16 6.07
CA TYR A 143 -2.88 -5.14 5.00
C TYR A 143 -2.81 -6.46 4.25
N GLN A 144 -2.94 -7.57 4.98
CA GLN A 144 -2.83 -8.91 4.41
C GLN A 144 -3.61 -9.92 5.26
N ILE A 145 -3.95 -11.04 4.65
CA ILE A 145 -4.45 -12.24 5.32
C ILE A 145 -3.43 -13.36 5.18
N MET A 146 -3.27 -14.13 6.26
CA MET A 146 -2.49 -15.37 6.23
C MET A 146 -3.38 -16.47 5.66
N ASP A 147 -3.01 -17.03 4.50
CA ASP A 147 -3.61 -18.25 3.99
C ASP A 147 -2.99 -19.41 4.80
N GLY A 148 -3.70 -19.93 5.76
CA GLY A 148 -3.36 -20.90 6.82
C GLY A 148 -2.51 -22.14 6.50
N GLY A 149 -1.50 -22.06 5.65
CA GLY A 149 -0.56 -23.13 5.30
C GLY A 149 0.89 -22.72 5.53
N ALA A 150 1.71 -23.63 6.05
CA ALA A 150 3.14 -23.45 6.19
C ALA A 150 3.78 -23.19 4.80
N GLY A 151 4.39 -22.01 4.62
CA GLY A 151 5.06 -21.63 3.38
C GLY A 151 4.23 -20.80 2.39
N VAL A 152 2.97 -20.48 2.68
CA VAL A 152 2.13 -19.65 1.80
C VAL A 152 2.37 -18.17 2.11
N SER A 153 2.76 -17.42 1.08
CA SER A 153 2.97 -15.97 1.17
C SER A 153 1.65 -15.25 1.43
N ALA A 154 1.60 -14.44 2.48
CA ALA A 154 0.42 -13.63 2.81
C ALA A 154 -0.05 -12.77 1.63
N LYS A 155 -1.36 -12.80 1.34
CA LYS A 155 -1.97 -12.06 0.22
C LYS A 155 -2.41 -10.67 0.67
N PRO A 156 -2.14 -9.61 -0.10
CA PRO A 156 -2.68 -8.29 0.16
C PRO A 156 -4.21 -8.29 0.10
N VAL A 157 -4.84 -7.46 0.94
CA VAL A 157 -6.31 -7.27 0.94
C VAL A 157 -6.71 -5.80 1.06
N TYR A 158 -5.79 -4.90 1.37
CA TYR A 158 -6.08 -3.47 1.49
C TYR A 158 -6.62 -2.84 0.19
N ASN A 159 -6.19 -3.35 -0.97
CA ASN A 159 -6.70 -2.95 -2.27
C ASN A 159 -8.22 -3.10 -2.36
N LEU A 160 -8.79 -4.19 -1.83
CA LEU A 160 -10.24 -4.44 -1.82
C LEU A 160 -10.99 -3.34 -1.05
N PHE A 161 -10.40 -2.80 0.02
CA PHE A 161 -11.01 -1.72 0.81
C PHE A 161 -10.99 -0.39 0.08
N ILE A 162 -9.94 -0.10 -0.69
CA ILE A 162 -9.89 1.09 -1.55
C ILE A 162 -10.94 0.98 -2.66
N GLU A 163 -11.02 -0.17 -3.31
CA GLU A 163 -11.98 -0.42 -4.40
C GLU A 163 -13.42 -0.31 -3.92
N ILE A 164 -13.76 -0.92 -2.78
CA ILE A 164 -15.10 -0.84 -2.21
C ILE A 164 -15.45 0.59 -1.77
N ALA A 165 -14.48 1.33 -1.23
CA ALA A 165 -14.68 2.74 -0.87
C ALA A 165 -14.99 3.59 -2.11
N LYS A 166 -14.29 3.37 -3.23
CA LYS A 166 -14.58 4.04 -4.51
C LYS A 166 -15.99 3.70 -5.02
N GLN A 167 -16.43 2.45 -4.87
CA GLN A 167 -17.77 2.00 -5.27
C GLN A 167 -18.91 2.59 -4.41
N ILE A 168 -18.67 2.85 -3.12
CA ILE A 168 -19.62 3.58 -2.25
C ILE A 168 -19.77 5.04 -2.71
N ALA A 169 -18.82 5.53 -3.50
CA ALA A 169 -18.83 6.85 -4.13
C ALA A 169 -18.96 8.05 -3.14
N PRO A 170 -18.09 8.15 -2.13
CA PRO A 170 -18.04 9.32 -1.26
C PRO A 170 -17.49 10.55 -2.02
N ASN A 171 -17.46 11.72 -1.36
CA ASN A 171 -16.71 12.85 -1.89
C ASN A 171 -15.21 12.63 -1.76
N TYR A 172 -14.77 12.08 -0.62
CA TYR A 172 -13.35 11.88 -0.30
C TYR A 172 -13.07 10.48 0.21
N ILE A 173 -11.89 9.97 -0.12
CA ILE A 173 -11.33 8.75 0.50
C ILE A 173 -9.94 9.10 1.01
N SER A 174 -9.69 8.81 2.30
CA SER A 174 -8.34 8.87 2.86
C SER A 174 -8.05 7.60 3.65
N MET A 175 -7.16 6.78 3.12
CA MET A 175 -6.78 5.50 3.71
C MET A 175 -5.26 5.33 3.70
N ILE A 176 -4.73 4.74 4.79
CA ILE A 176 -3.33 4.39 4.90
C ILE A 176 -3.13 2.91 4.55
N MET A 177 -2.12 2.62 3.73
CA MET A 177 -1.85 1.28 3.22
C MET A 177 -0.35 1.07 2.97
N PRO A 178 0.12 -0.19 2.86
CA PRO A 178 1.49 -0.47 2.45
C PRO A 178 1.80 0.08 1.06
N SER A 179 3.00 0.63 0.86
CA SER A 179 3.45 1.18 -0.43
C SER A 179 3.83 0.10 -1.46
N ARG A 180 3.66 -1.17 -1.13
CA ARG A 180 3.98 -2.31 -2.00
C ARG A 180 3.29 -2.24 -3.37
N TRP A 181 2.11 -1.66 -3.48
CA TRP A 181 1.39 -1.53 -4.74
C TRP A 181 2.14 -0.66 -5.76
N PHE A 182 3.07 0.18 -5.34
CA PHE A 182 3.89 1.02 -6.23
C PHE A 182 4.63 0.21 -7.29
N ALA A 183 5.21 -0.91 -6.90
CA ALA A 183 5.91 -1.81 -7.79
C ALA A 183 5.03 -2.95 -8.34
N GLY A 184 3.87 -3.19 -7.71
CA GLY A 184 2.98 -4.31 -8.03
C GLY A 184 3.48 -5.66 -7.51
N GLY A 185 3.07 -6.72 -8.19
CA GLY A 185 3.33 -8.10 -7.78
C GLY A 185 2.37 -8.59 -6.68
N LYS A 186 2.38 -9.89 -6.40
CA LYS A 186 1.45 -10.56 -5.47
C LYS A 186 -0.03 -10.28 -5.77
N GLY A 187 -0.39 -10.11 -7.05
CA GLY A 187 -1.75 -9.83 -7.49
C GLY A 187 -2.18 -8.36 -7.35
N LEU A 188 -1.24 -7.43 -7.20
CA LEU A 188 -1.52 -6.00 -7.11
C LEU A 188 -1.34 -5.25 -8.45
N ASP A 189 -1.04 -5.93 -9.55
CA ASP A 189 -0.74 -5.27 -10.81
C ASP A 189 -1.94 -4.50 -11.36
N SER A 190 -3.12 -5.12 -11.42
CA SER A 190 -4.36 -4.44 -11.84
C SER A 190 -4.75 -3.30 -10.89
N PHE A 191 -4.52 -3.48 -9.58
CA PHE A 191 -4.75 -2.43 -8.59
C PHE A 191 -3.81 -1.25 -8.83
N ARG A 192 -2.52 -1.50 -9.07
CA ARG A 192 -1.55 -0.45 -9.43
C ARG A 192 -1.99 0.31 -10.66
N GLU A 193 -2.35 -0.38 -11.74
CA GLU A 193 -2.84 0.24 -12.97
C GLU A 193 -4.06 1.13 -12.73
N SER A 194 -5.04 0.62 -11.95
CA SER A 194 -6.22 1.39 -11.54
C SER A 194 -5.86 2.63 -10.72
N MET A 195 -4.88 2.54 -9.83
CA MET A 195 -4.45 3.67 -9.00
C MET A 195 -3.67 4.70 -9.81
N LEU A 196 -2.78 4.26 -10.71
CA LEU A 196 -1.97 5.16 -11.54
C LEU A 196 -2.83 5.92 -12.57
N SER A 197 -3.87 5.30 -13.09
CA SER A 197 -4.78 5.92 -14.07
C SER A 197 -5.86 6.80 -13.44
N ASP A 198 -6.07 6.72 -12.13
CA ASP A 198 -7.15 7.46 -11.46
C ASP A 198 -6.76 8.91 -11.15
N LYS A 199 -7.21 9.83 -12.00
CA LYS A 199 -6.95 11.28 -11.88
C LYS A 199 -7.59 11.94 -10.65
N ARG A 200 -8.42 11.21 -9.91
CA ARG A 200 -9.07 11.67 -8.68
C ARG A 200 -8.18 11.56 -7.45
N ILE A 201 -7.00 10.95 -7.57
CA ILE A 201 -6.01 10.93 -6.48
C ILE A 201 -5.29 12.26 -6.47
N SER A 202 -5.65 13.13 -5.54
CA SER A 202 -5.11 14.49 -5.42
C SER A 202 -3.78 14.53 -4.66
N HIS A 203 -3.61 13.65 -3.65
CA HIS A 203 -2.41 13.61 -2.82
C HIS A 203 -2.00 12.17 -2.50
N ILE A 204 -0.70 11.95 -2.46
CA ILE A 204 -0.04 10.77 -1.91
C ILE A 204 1.02 11.24 -0.93
N PHE A 205 0.95 10.76 0.31
CA PHE A 205 2.00 10.92 1.32
C PHE A 205 2.65 9.56 1.56
N ASP A 206 3.90 9.42 1.16
CA ASP A 206 4.64 8.16 1.21
C ASP A 206 5.74 8.20 2.26
N TYR A 207 5.60 7.40 3.30
CA TYR A 207 6.62 7.14 4.31
C TYR A 207 7.49 5.99 3.85
N VAL A 208 8.69 6.29 3.36
CA VAL A 208 9.66 5.29 2.86
C VAL A 208 9.98 4.27 3.93
N ASN A 209 10.20 4.74 5.16
CA ASN A 209 10.31 3.90 6.34
C ASN A 209 8.97 3.92 7.10
N ALA A 210 8.32 2.78 7.18
CA ALA A 210 7.05 2.66 7.89
C ALA A 210 7.13 3.06 9.37
N LYS A 211 8.31 2.98 10.00
CA LYS A 211 8.53 3.37 11.41
C LYS A 211 8.36 4.88 11.63
N ASP A 212 8.54 5.70 10.60
CA ASP A 212 8.29 7.16 10.69
C ASP A 212 6.80 7.47 10.90
N CYS A 213 5.92 6.55 10.51
CA CYS A 213 4.48 6.63 10.73
C CYS A 213 4.00 5.71 11.87
N PHE A 214 4.53 4.49 11.93
CA PHE A 214 4.18 3.45 12.91
C PHE A 214 5.45 2.96 13.63
N PRO A 215 5.89 3.60 14.71
CA PRO A 215 7.18 3.33 15.36
C PRO A 215 7.40 1.88 15.79
N THR A 216 6.31 1.16 16.10
CA THR A 216 6.36 -0.23 16.59
C THR A 216 6.08 -1.28 15.50
N ALA A 217 5.75 -0.86 14.27
CA ALA A 217 5.41 -1.78 13.19
C ALA A 217 6.60 -2.02 12.26
N SER A 218 6.79 -3.28 11.84
CA SER A 218 7.71 -3.63 10.76
C SER A 218 6.91 -3.92 9.49
N ILE A 219 6.92 -2.96 8.55
CA ILE A 219 6.20 -3.05 7.28
C ILE A 219 7.22 -2.80 6.17
N GLY A 220 7.63 -3.86 5.51
CA GLY A 220 8.59 -3.77 4.41
C GLY A 220 8.06 -2.93 3.24
N GLY A 221 8.91 -2.05 2.71
CA GLY A 221 8.59 -1.18 1.59
C GLY A 221 7.86 0.12 1.94
N GLY A 222 7.61 0.39 3.23
CA GLY A 222 6.97 1.63 3.68
C GLY A 222 5.44 1.61 3.63
N VAL A 223 4.86 2.75 4.00
CA VAL A 223 3.40 2.96 3.99
C VAL A 223 3.08 4.30 3.36
N ASN A 224 1.93 4.37 2.72
CA ASN A 224 1.42 5.63 2.18
C ASN A 224 -0.03 5.84 2.58
N TYR A 225 -0.45 7.10 2.61
CA TYR A 225 -1.87 7.41 2.59
C TYR A 225 -2.19 8.30 1.39
N ILE A 226 -3.39 8.13 0.91
CA ILE A 226 -3.90 8.87 -0.24
C ILE A 226 -5.01 9.82 0.18
N LEU A 227 -5.19 10.88 -0.59
CA LEU A 227 -6.42 11.63 -0.66
C LEU A 227 -6.99 11.48 -2.08
N TRP A 228 -8.13 10.82 -2.17
CA TRP A 228 -8.93 10.72 -3.37
C TRP A 228 -10.14 11.66 -3.24
N ASP A 229 -10.39 12.48 -4.26
CA ASP A 229 -11.49 13.43 -4.33
C ASP A 229 -12.26 13.19 -5.61
N VAL A 230 -13.55 12.91 -5.50
CA VAL A 230 -14.41 12.55 -6.63
C VAL A 230 -14.43 13.62 -7.74
N ASN A 231 -14.21 14.88 -7.40
CA ASN A 231 -14.23 16.02 -8.33
C ASN A 231 -12.84 16.39 -8.86
N TYR A 232 -11.76 15.81 -8.30
CA TYR A 232 -10.41 16.15 -8.71
C TYR A 232 -10.05 15.54 -10.07
N LYS A 233 -9.31 16.30 -10.88
CA LYS A 233 -8.85 15.88 -12.22
C LYS A 233 -7.44 16.38 -12.56
N GLY A 234 -6.68 16.78 -11.56
CA GLY A 234 -5.35 17.38 -11.74
C GLY A 234 -4.20 16.39 -11.60
N ASN A 235 -2.99 16.94 -11.57
CA ASN A 235 -1.79 16.21 -11.18
C ASN A 235 -1.79 15.91 -9.69
N CYS A 236 -1.31 14.72 -9.32
CA CYS A 236 -1.21 14.33 -7.93
C CYS A 236 -0.06 15.07 -7.23
N SER A 237 -0.32 15.63 -6.05
CA SER A 237 0.71 16.13 -5.15
C SER A 237 1.32 14.94 -4.39
N ILE A 238 2.58 14.64 -4.66
CA ILE A 238 3.29 13.49 -4.09
C ILE A 238 4.32 14.00 -3.10
N THR A 239 4.15 13.64 -1.83
CA THR A 239 5.08 13.96 -0.75
C THR A 239 5.76 12.69 -0.28
N THR A 240 7.06 12.58 -0.55
CA THR A 240 7.91 11.50 -0.02
C THR A 240 8.55 11.93 1.28
N ILE A 241 8.41 11.10 2.32
CA ILE A 241 8.87 11.37 3.68
C ILE A 241 9.91 10.33 4.08
N GLN A 242 11.10 10.81 4.47
CA GLN A 242 12.19 9.97 4.95
C GLN A 242 12.80 10.63 6.21
N GLY A 243 12.46 10.12 7.37
CA GLY A 243 12.79 10.75 8.63
C GLY A 243 12.19 12.16 8.73
N THR A 244 13.03 13.17 8.85
CA THR A 244 12.62 14.59 8.87
C THR A 244 12.55 15.25 7.50
N GLN A 245 13.08 14.58 6.46
CA GLN A 245 13.10 15.12 5.10
C GLN A 245 11.75 14.91 4.42
N ARG A 246 11.30 15.94 3.70
CA ARG A 246 10.09 15.92 2.89
C ARG A 246 10.43 16.44 1.49
N ASP A 247 10.10 15.65 0.48
CA ASP A 247 10.22 16.01 -0.93
C ASP A 247 8.82 15.98 -1.56
N MET A 248 8.38 17.10 -2.12
CA MET A 248 7.04 17.24 -2.68
C MET A 248 7.10 17.71 -4.14
N GLU A 249 6.35 17.03 -5.00
CA GLU A 249 6.20 17.39 -6.40
C GLU A 249 4.77 17.13 -6.87
N GLN A 250 4.27 17.99 -7.76
CA GLN A 250 3.02 17.77 -8.48
C GLN A 250 3.28 17.13 -9.84
N ARG A 251 2.84 15.92 -10.05
CA ARG A 251 3.02 15.20 -11.30
C ARG A 251 1.89 14.23 -11.61
N PRO A 252 1.67 13.87 -12.89
CA PRO A 252 0.73 12.82 -13.25
C PRO A 252 1.21 11.46 -12.71
N LEU A 253 0.28 10.62 -12.24
CA LEU A 253 0.59 9.29 -11.72
C LEU A 253 0.88 8.29 -12.84
N ASP A 254 0.32 8.49 -14.03
CA ASP A 254 0.37 7.60 -15.18
C ASP A 254 1.58 7.83 -16.12
N GLN A 255 2.60 8.55 -15.67
CA GLN A 255 3.85 8.76 -16.44
C GLN A 255 4.59 7.45 -16.74
N PHE A 256 4.48 6.46 -15.85
CA PHE A 256 5.20 5.19 -15.93
C PHE A 256 4.26 4.03 -15.56
N SER A 257 4.57 2.84 -15.99
CA SER A 257 3.85 1.60 -15.65
C SER A 257 4.00 1.19 -14.19
N VAL A 258 4.96 1.79 -13.47
CA VAL A 258 5.17 1.65 -12.02
C VAL A 258 5.24 3.02 -11.37
N PHE A 259 4.92 3.11 -10.09
CA PHE A 259 5.05 4.36 -9.37
C PHE A 259 6.51 4.60 -8.98
N ILE A 260 7.12 5.64 -9.55
CA ILE A 260 8.46 6.09 -9.16
C ILE A 260 8.34 6.87 -7.86
N ARG A 261 8.89 6.33 -6.79
CA ARG A 261 8.74 6.85 -5.42
C ARG A 261 9.42 8.20 -5.21
N TYR A 262 10.68 8.31 -5.66
CA TYR A 262 11.49 9.51 -5.46
C TYR A 262 11.28 10.49 -6.61
N ASN A 263 10.82 11.71 -6.31
CA ASN A 263 10.57 12.74 -7.31
C ASN A 263 11.87 13.08 -8.08
N SER A 264 12.99 13.19 -7.38
CA SER A 264 14.31 13.43 -7.98
C SER A 264 14.74 12.36 -9.00
N ALA A 265 14.24 11.13 -8.90
CA ALA A 265 14.53 10.06 -9.84
C ALA A 265 13.81 10.20 -11.17
N ILE A 266 12.74 10.98 -11.27
CA ILE A 266 11.94 11.16 -12.49
C ILE A 266 12.80 11.65 -13.66
N HIS A 267 13.59 12.70 -13.44
CA HIS A 267 14.48 13.23 -14.47
C HIS A 267 15.55 12.23 -14.92
N ILE A 268 16.03 11.39 -14.00
CA ILE A 268 16.99 10.33 -14.31
C ILE A 268 16.33 9.27 -15.19
N VAL A 269 15.14 8.81 -14.80
CA VAL A 269 14.38 7.81 -15.56
C VAL A 269 14.10 8.33 -16.98
N HIS A 270 13.64 9.57 -17.15
CA HIS A 270 13.41 10.16 -18.47
C HIS A 270 14.68 10.22 -19.35
N LYS A 271 15.85 10.54 -18.75
CA LYS A 271 17.11 10.52 -19.48
C LYS A 271 17.56 9.13 -19.90
N CYS A 272 17.17 8.10 -19.13
CA CYS A 272 17.53 6.70 -19.40
C CYS A 272 16.51 5.97 -20.26
N GLN A 273 15.33 6.57 -20.54
CA GLN A 273 14.34 5.97 -21.42
C GLN A 273 14.86 5.92 -22.85
N SER A 274 14.73 4.75 -23.47
CA SER A 274 15.10 4.48 -24.84
C SER A 274 14.12 3.49 -25.45
N ASP A 275 13.91 3.56 -26.76
CA ASP A 275 13.10 2.58 -27.50
C ASP A 275 13.71 1.17 -27.41
N ASN A 276 15.03 1.06 -27.24
CA ASN A 276 15.75 -0.16 -26.96
C ASN A 276 15.95 -0.34 -25.46
N SER A 277 14.92 -0.85 -24.80
CA SER A 277 14.97 -1.09 -23.37
C SER A 277 15.95 -2.20 -23.02
N PHE A 278 16.79 -1.98 -22.01
CA PHE A 278 17.65 -3.01 -21.41
C PHE A 278 16.87 -4.22 -20.92
N ALA A 279 15.57 -4.06 -20.63
CA ALA A 279 14.68 -5.16 -20.27
C ALA A 279 14.60 -6.26 -21.33
N SER A 280 14.89 -5.96 -22.60
CA SER A 280 14.88 -6.94 -23.69
C SER A 280 15.94 -8.03 -23.55
N ILE A 281 17.03 -7.76 -22.84
CA ILE A 281 18.11 -8.72 -22.60
C ILE A 281 18.02 -9.39 -21.22
N VAL A 282 17.05 -8.99 -20.39
CA VAL A 282 16.79 -9.63 -19.09
C VAL A 282 15.90 -10.85 -19.30
N ASN A 283 16.41 -12.01 -18.92
CA ASN A 283 15.65 -13.24 -19.03
C ASN A 283 14.50 -13.31 -18.03
N SER A 284 13.49 -14.12 -18.38
CA SER A 284 12.31 -14.33 -17.55
C SER A 284 12.66 -14.80 -16.13
N ARG A 285 11.73 -14.56 -15.21
CA ARG A 285 11.85 -15.07 -13.84
C ARG A 285 12.01 -16.58 -13.84
N ASN A 286 13.03 -17.09 -13.13
CA ASN A 286 13.36 -18.51 -13.05
C ASN A 286 13.85 -19.11 -14.39
N PRO A 287 14.96 -18.62 -14.95
CA PRO A 287 15.42 -18.96 -16.29
C PRO A 287 15.79 -20.45 -16.48
N PHE A 288 16.03 -21.19 -15.39
CA PHE A 288 16.38 -22.61 -15.40
C PHE A 288 15.32 -23.53 -14.78
N GLY A 289 14.14 -23.01 -14.41
CA GLY A 289 13.09 -23.78 -13.76
C GLY A 289 13.38 -24.21 -12.31
N LEU A 290 14.44 -23.68 -11.70
CA LEU A 290 14.93 -24.09 -10.39
C LEU A 290 14.43 -23.16 -9.27
N SER A 291 13.61 -23.70 -8.34
CA SER A 291 13.12 -22.92 -7.20
C SER A 291 14.22 -22.71 -6.15
N SER A 292 14.08 -21.67 -5.31
CA SER A 292 15.01 -21.36 -4.23
C SER A 292 15.14 -22.44 -3.15
N ASN A 293 14.23 -23.41 -3.13
CA ASN A 293 14.26 -24.53 -2.19
C ASN A 293 15.15 -25.68 -2.65
N ILE A 294 15.60 -25.68 -3.91
CA ILE A 294 16.46 -26.73 -4.45
C ILE A 294 17.82 -26.67 -3.74
N ARG A 295 18.29 -27.82 -3.34
CA ARG A 295 19.63 -28.03 -2.78
C ARG A 295 20.36 -28.98 -3.73
N GLY A 296 21.57 -28.58 -4.08
CA GLY A 296 22.44 -29.43 -4.91
C GLY A 296 23.30 -30.36 -4.06
N GLU A 297 24.09 -31.17 -4.75
CA GLU A 297 25.05 -32.10 -4.19
C GLU A 297 26.44 -31.45 -4.06
N LYS A 298 27.39 -32.16 -3.44
CA LYS A 298 28.78 -31.69 -3.31
C LYS A 298 29.55 -31.74 -4.64
N THR A 299 29.13 -32.60 -5.58
CA THR A 299 29.73 -32.80 -6.91
C THR A 299 28.64 -33.01 -7.95
N GLY A 300 28.92 -32.67 -9.21
CA GLY A 300 28.00 -32.83 -10.33
C GLY A 300 28.52 -32.16 -11.59
N GLU A 301 27.76 -32.25 -12.68
CA GLU A 301 28.14 -31.71 -13.98
C GLU A 301 27.72 -30.25 -14.17
N ILE A 302 26.67 -29.82 -13.49
CA ILE A 302 26.08 -28.49 -13.58
C ILE A 302 26.32 -27.76 -12.25
N ARG A 303 26.99 -26.60 -12.29
CA ARG A 303 27.24 -25.78 -11.14
C ARG A 303 25.98 -24.95 -10.81
N LEU A 304 25.43 -25.16 -9.62
CA LEU A 304 24.22 -24.48 -9.14
C LEU A 304 24.58 -23.34 -8.17
N ILE A 305 24.08 -22.14 -8.47
CA ILE A 305 24.25 -20.96 -7.64
C ILE A 305 22.93 -20.68 -6.91
N THR A 306 22.99 -20.71 -5.58
CA THR A 306 21.84 -20.45 -4.70
C THR A 306 22.12 -19.30 -3.74
N SER A 307 21.10 -18.80 -3.06
CA SER A 307 21.26 -17.83 -1.97
C SER A 307 22.06 -18.40 -0.77
N ALA A 308 22.10 -19.72 -0.62
CA ALA A 308 22.84 -20.41 0.43
C ALA A 308 24.30 -20.73 0.03
N GLY A 309 24.67 -20.55 -1.25
CA GLY A 309 26.02 -20.83 -1.75
C GLY A 309 26.02 -21.61 -3.06
N ILE A 310 27.15 -22.24 -3.35
CA ILE A 310 27.39 -23.03 -4.57
C ILE A 310 27.21 -24.51 -4.26
N SER A 311 26.56 -25.22 -5.13
CA SER A 311 26.37 -26.68 -5.13
C SER A 311 26.35 -27.20 -6.57
N TRP A 312 26.07 -28.47 -6.78
CA TRP A 312 26.14 -29.11 -8.08
C TRP A 312 24.87 -29.91 -8.36
N LEU A 313 24.51 -30.05 -9.62
CA LEU A 313 23.38 -30.86 -10.09
C LEU A 313 23.84 -31.85 -11.15
N PRO A 314 23.15 -32.99 -11.29
CA PRO A 314 23.31 -33.84 -12.45
C PRO A 314 22.76 -33.14 -13.69
N LYS A 315 23.31 -33.44 -14.87
CA LYS A 315 22.88 -32.80 -16.13
C LYS A 315 21.40 -33.03 -16.44
N SER A 316 20.84 -34.13 -15.97
CA SER A 316 19.41 -34.46 -16.13
C SER A 316 18.46 -33.54 -15.35
N ALA A 317 18.96 -32.73 -14.40
CA ALA A 317 18.14 -31.82 -13.62
C ALA A 317 17.74 -30.56 -14.39
N ILE A 318 18.35 -30.29 -15.54
CA ILE A 318 18.10 -29.09 -16.36
C ILE A 318 17.62 -29.55 -17.74
N ASP A 319 16.64 -28.82 -18.27
CA ASP A 319 16.21 -29.02 -19.64
C ASP A 319 17.38 -28.75 -20.59
N SER A 320 17.78 -29.80 -21.33
CA SER A 320 18.89 -29.75 -22.27
C SER A 320 18.67 -28.78 -23.43
N THR A 321 17.42 -28.38 -23.68
CA THR A 321 17.05 -27.40 -24.72
C THR A 321 17.14 -25.97 -24.24
N ASN A 322 17.47 -25.76 -22.96
CA ASN A 322 17.59 -24.40 -22.42
C ASN A 322 18.77 -23.68 -23.08
N HIS A 323 18.44 -22.68 -23.91
CA HIS A 323 19.40 -21.92 -24.73
C HIS A 323 20.43 -21.10 -23.92
N LEU A 324 20.24 -20.96 -22.61
CA LEU A 324 21.19 -20.28 -21.72
C LEU A 324 22.27 -21.22 -21.20
N LEU A 325 22.07 -22.54 -21.28
CA LEU A 325 22.99 -23.50 -20.63
C LEU A 325 24.41 -23.44 -21.21
N SER A 326 24.52 -23.25 -22.52
CA SER A 326 25.80 -23.20 -23.24
C SER A 326 26.48 -21.83 -23.24
N LYS A 327 25.82 -20.79 -22.72
CA LYS A 327 26.27 -19.39 -22.82
C LYS A 327 26.99 -18.91 -21.58
N TYR A 328 27.86 -17.90 -21.76
CA TYR A 328 28.27 -16.99 -20.70
C TYR A 328 27.09 -16.09 -20.34
N LYS A 329 26.91 -15.78 -19.06
CA LYS A 329 25.71 -15.08 -18.56
C LYS A 329 26.10 -14.12 -17.44
N ILE A 330 25.42 -12.99 -17.35
CA ILE A 330 25.50 -12.09 -16.19
C ILE A 330 24.42 -12.50 -15.20
N LEU A 331 24.84 -12.99 -14.05
CA LEU A 331 23.99 -13.28 -12.91
C LEU A 331 23.79 -12.01 -12.10
N MET A 332 22.54 -11.72 -11.75
CA MET A 332 22.17 -10.61 -10.84
C MET A 332 21.21 -11.11 -9.78
N SER A 333 21.45 -10.75 -8.51
CA SER A 333 20.50 -11.08 -7.45
C SER A 333 19.21 -10.28 -7.61
N LYS A 334 18.06 -10.90 -7.34
CA LYS A 334 16.81 -10.18 -7.22
C LYS A 334 16.85 -9.29 -5.98
N VAL A 335 16.52 -8.01 -6.17
CA VAL A 335 16.23 -7.12 -5.05
C VAL A 335 14.79 -7.38 -4.64
N THR A 336 14.57 -7.86 -3.42
CA THR A 336 13.22 -7.95 -2.87
C THR A 336 12.79 -6.57 -2.38
N ALA A 337 11.53 -6.22 -2.58
CA ALA A 337 10.97 -4.97 -2.07
C ALA A 337 11.09 -4.82 -0.53
N GLU A 338 11.32 -5.93 0.16
CA GLU A 338 11.54 -6.00 1.61
C GLU A 338 12.87 -5.36 2.04
N HIS A 339 13.87 -5.34 1.16
CA HIS A 339 15.17 -4.71 1.42
C HIS A 339 15.33 -3.37 0.67
N ALA A 340 14.44 -3.04 -0.25
CA ALA A 340 14.44 -1.75 -0.92
C ALA A 340 13.98 -0.66 0.07
N GLY A 341 14.91 0.19 0.49
CA GLY A 341 14.64 1.27 1.44
C GLY A 341 15.21 1.06 2.83
N GLU A 342 15.88 -0.07 3.11
CA GLU A 342 16.66 -0.23 4.33
C GLU A 342 18.15 0.04 4.03
N PRO A 343 18.77 1.04 4.68
CA PRO A 343 20.19 1.28 4.53
C PRO A 343 21.01 0.16 5.20
N ASP A 344 22.18 -0.12 4.68
CA ASP A 344 23.15 -0.99 5.32
C ASP A 344 23.72 -0.34 6.61
N LYS A 345 24.62 -1.05 7.30
CA LYS A 345 25.28 -0.56 8.54
C LYS A 345 26.06 0.75 8.35
N LYS A 346 26.34 1.16 7.10
CA LYS A 346 27.01 2.41 6.73
C LYS A 346 26.04 3.51 6.27
N GLY A 347 24.73 3.26 6.33
CA GLY A 347 23.71 4.18 5.86
C GLY A 347 23.54 4.20 4.34
N GLN A 348 24.13 3.23 3.61
CA GLN A 348 24.05 3.16 2.16
C GLN A 348 22.97 2.17 1.72
N PHE A 349 22.22 2.55 0.69
CA PHE A 349 21.21 1.68 0.08
C PHE A 349 21.87 0.76 -0.95
N LYS A 350 21.87 -0.54 -0.68
CA LYS A 350 22.38 -1.53 -1.61
C LYS A 350 21.28 -1.99 -2.55
N ILE A 351 21.21 -1.41 -3.75
CA ILE A 351 20.19 -1.73 -4.76
C ILE A 351 20.44 -3.08 -5.40
N ILE A 352 21.72 -3.40 -5.67
CA ILE A 352 22.13 -4.68 -6.25
C ILE A 352 23.11 -5.35 -5.27
N SER A 353 22.76 -6.55 -4.80
CA SER A 353 23.58 -7.22 -3.79
C SER A 353 24.67 -8.11 -4.37
N ARG A 354 24.45 -8.71 -5.52
CA ARG A 354 25.42 -9.60 -6.20
C ARG A 354 25.23 -9.50 -7.70
N THR A 355 26.34 -9.24 -8.40
CA THR A 355 26.47 -9.39 -9.84
C THR A 355 27.76 -10.15 -10.13
N GLU A 356 27.71 -11.12 -11.04
CA GLU A 356 28.90 -11.86 -11.49
C GLU A 356 28.68 -12.45 -12.89
N ILE A 357 29.77 -12.69 -13.61
CA ILE A 357 29.72 -13.44 -14.86
C ILE A 357 29.83 -14.93 -14.52
N ILE A 358 28.88 -15.72 -15.02
CA ILE A 358 28.87 -17.17 -14.91
C ILE A 358 29.04 -17.80 -16.29
N GLY A 359 29.66 -18.97 -16.32
CA GLY A 359 30.03 -19.67 -17.56
C GLY A 359 28.97 -20.62 -18.10
N PRO A 360 29.32 -21.33 -19.21
CA PRO A 360 28.56 -22.49 -19.64
C PRO A 360 28.41 -23.51 -18.51
N ASN A 361 27.28 -24.23 -18.47
CA ASN A 361 26.90 -25.19 -17.42
C ASN A 361 26.77 -24.62 -16.00
N ASP A 362 26.81 -23.28 -15.84
CA ASP A 362 26.42 -22.61 -14.60
C ASP A 362 24.95 -22.25 -14.65
N VAL A 363 24.20 -22.56 -13.60
CA VAL A 363 22.77 -22.26 -13.45
C VAL A 363 22.48 -21.61 -12.11
N CYS A 364 21.32 -20.98 -11.99
CA CYS A 364 20.89 -20.35 -10.74
C CYS A 364 19.45 -20.71 -10.41
N THR A 365 19.12 -20.56 -9.13
CA THR A 365 17.73 -20.63 -8.67
C THR A 365 16.97 -19.34 -9.00
N ASP A 366 15.67 -19.35 -8.77
CA ASP A 366 14.77 -18.21 -8.94
C ASP A 366 15.07 -17.01 -7.98
N SER A 367 16.11 -17.12 -7.15
CA SER A 367 16.67 -16.00 -6.38
C SER A 367 17.47 -15.02 -7.22
N TYR A 368 17.78 -15.37 -8.47
CA TYR A 368 18.60 -14.58 -9.39
C TYR A 368 17.89 -14.35 -10.72
N LEU A 369 18.37 -13.32 -11.43
CA LEU A 369 18.04 -13.03 -12.83
C LEU A 369 19.30 -13.26 -13.69
N ILE A 370 19.08 -13.58 -14.95
CA ILE A 370 20.12 -13.52 -15.97
C ILE A 370 19.89 -12.24 -16.78
N VAL A 371 20.91 -11.40 -16.82
CA VAL A 371 20.89 -10.10 -17.49
C VAL A 371 21.95 -10.12 -18.59
N GLY A 372 21.53 -10.40 -19.82
CA GLY A 372 22.46 -10.63 -20.93
C GLY A 372 23.06 -12.05 -20.92
N ALA A 373 23.20 -12.60 -22.10
CA ALA A 373 23.84 -13.89 -22.31
C ALA A 373 24.37 -14.00 -23.75
N SER A 374 25.61 -14.47 -23.92
CA SER A 374 26.27 -14.64 -25.22
C SER A 374 27.17 -15.87 -25.22
N GLU A 375 27.42 -16.43 -26.39
CA GLU A 375 28.44 -17.44 -26.59
C GLU A 375 29.85 -16.88 -26.44
N SER A 376 30.00 -15.57 -26.68
CA SER A 376 31.28 -14.88 -26.51
C SER A 376 31.41 -14.30 -25.10
N LYS A 377 32.43 -14.74 -24.37
CA LYS A 377 32.77 -14.21 -23.05
C LYS A 377 33.07 -12.71 -23.10
N LEU A 378 33.76 -12.25 -24.14
CA LEU A 378 34.11 -10.84 -24.32
C LEU A 378 32.88 -9.94 -24.45
N VAL A 379 31.83 -10.41 -25.12
CA VAL A 379 30.55 -9.65 -25.23
C VAL A 379 29.94 -9.49 -23.84
N VAL A 380 29.87 -10.59 -23.09
CA VAL A 380 29.30 -10.57 -21.72
C VAL A 380 30.13 -9.71 -20.76
N GLU A 381 31.47 -9.71 -20.89
CA GLU A 381 32.37 -8.85 -20.12
C GLU A 381 32.15 -7.36 -20.41
N ASN A 382 31.88 -7.02 -21.67
CA ASN A 382 31.55 -5.63 -22.04
C ASN A 382 30.18 -5.21 -21.55
N GLU A 383 29.16 -6.05 -21.68
CA GLU A 383 27.84 -5.82 -21.11
C GLU A 383 27.91 -5.66 -19.58
N TYR A 384 28.70 -6.48 -18.90
CA TYR A 384 28.90 -6.41 -17.44
C TYR A 384 29.52 -5.10 -16.96
N LYS A 385 30.39 -4.49 -17.76
CA LYS A 385 30.98 -3.18 -17.44
C LYS A 385 29.96 -2.04 -17.57
N TYR A 386 28.94 -2.24 -18.38
CA TYR A 386 27.89 -1.25 -18.59
C TYR A 386 26.81 -1.29 -17.48
N ILE A 387 26.58 -2.47 -16.87
CA ILE A 387 25.64 -2.69 -15.77
C ILE A 387 26.24 -2.22 -14.43
#